data_3c846c1b192b601d856f468a580b94ee
#
_entry.id   3c846c1b192b601d856f468a580b94ee
#
_cell.length_a   1.000
_cell.length_b   1.000
_cell.length_c   1.000
_cell.angle_alpha   90.00
_cell.angle_beta   90.00
_cell.angle_gamma   90.00
#
_symmetry.space_group_name_H-M   'P 1'
#
loop_
_entity.id
_entity.type
_entity.pdbx_description
1 polymer ?
#
loop_
_entity_poly.entity_id
_entity_poly.type
_entity_poly.pdbx_seq_one_letter_code
_entity_poly.pdbx_strand_id
1 'polypeptide(L)'
;MRNSQNFWDKNAGRYDRFMRKDAAAYEQMYELLRPVVRHKTVLELATGTGVIAKNIVNSAAHIEATDASPEMIAEAKRDNRSAKLHFSVQDMFH
;
A
#
# COMPACT_ATOMS: atom_id res chain seq x y z
N MET A 1 5.70 -19.86 4.03
CA MET A 1 4.43 -20.57 3.89
C MET A 1 3.72 -20.15 2.63
N ARG A 2 3.73 -21.03 1.68
CA ARG A 2 3.06 -20.75 0.41
C ARG A 2 1.58 -20.51 0.57
N ASN A 3 0.93 -21.09 1.61
CA ASN A 3 -0.50 -20.91 1.82
C ASN A 3 -0.87 -19.50 2.21
N SER A 4 0.02 -18.84 2.95
CA SER A 4 -0.18 -17.45 3.34
C SER A 4 -0.18 -16.55 2.10
N GLN A 5 0.78 -16.77 1.21
CA GLN A 5 0.88 -16.03 -0.05
C GLN A 5 -0.39 -16.24 -0.90
N ASN A 6 -0.83 -17.49 -1.05
CA ASN A 6 -2.01 -17.81 -1.85
C ASN A 6 -3.26 -17.18 -1.28
N PHE A 7 -3.38 -17.15 0.06
CA PHE A 7 -4.53 -16.54 0.71
C PHE A 7 -4.63 -15.06 0.34
N TRP A 8 -3.53 -14.33 0.47
CA TRP A 8 -3.55 -12.89 0.17
C TRP A 8 -3.79 -12.63 -1.31
N ASP A 9 -3.23 -13.46 -2.20
CA ASP A 9 -3.44 -13.32 -3.63
C ASP A 9 -4.93 -13.47 -3.98
N LYS A 10 -5.58 -14.49 -3.41
CA LYS A 10 -7.00 -14.74 -3.69
C LYS A 10 -7.92 -13.69 -3.12
N ASN A 11 -7.49 -13.02 -2.04
CA ASN A 11 -8.36 -12.11 -1.31
C ASN A 11 -8.02 -10.64 -1.53
N ALA A 12 -7.19 -10.31 -2.51
CA ALA A 12 -6.77 -8.94 -2.74
C ALA A 12 -7.95 -7.98 -2.92
N GLY A 13 -8.92 -8.35 -3.77
CA GLY A 13 -10.08 -7.49 -3.99
C GLY A 13 -10.98 -7.37 -2.77
N ARG A 14 -11.13 -8.47 -2.01
CA ARG A 14 -11.93 -8.46 -0.80
C ARG A 14 -11.28 -7.60 0.28
N TYR A 15 -9.96 -7.69 0.39
CA TYR A 15 -9.21 -6.89 1.35
C TYR A 15 -9.39 -5.39 1.06
N ASP A 16 -9.31 -5.02 -0.20
CA ASP A 16 -9.50 -3.64 -0.62
C ASP A 16 -10.89 -3.12 -0.24
N ARG A 17 -11.92 -3.93 -0.47
CA ARG A 17 -13.29 -3.57 -0.09
C ARG A 17 -13.43 -3.41 1.42
N PHE A 18 -12.81 -4.29 2.19
CA PHE A 18 -12.82 -4.20 3.64
C PHE A 18 -12.20 -2.90 4.11
N MET A 19 -11.07 -2.52 3.53
CA MET A 19 -10.40 -1.28 3.87
C MET A 19 -11.29 -0.07 3.61
N ARG A 20 -12.08 -0.10 2.55
CA ARG A 20 -12.94 1.03 2.21
C ARG A 20 -14.12 1.22 3.15
N LYS A 21 -14.52 0.18 3.88
CA LYS A 21 -15.62 0.30 4.84
C LYS A 21 -15.30 1.23 6.00
N ASP A 22 -14.04 1.38 6.33
CA ASP A 22 -13.60 2.23 7.43
C ASP A 22 -12.99 3.53 6.95
N ALA A 23 -13.59 4.10 5.91
CA ALA A 23 -13.01 5.27 5.24
C ALA A 23 -12.73 6.43 6.20
N ALA A 24 -13.62 6.69 7.16
CA ALA A 24 -13.42 7.81 8.09
C ALA A 24 -12.21 7.60 8.98
N ALA A 25 -12.01 6.37 9.48
CA ALA A 25 -10.86 6.05 10.31
C ALA A 25 -9.56 6.17 9.52
N TYR A 26 -9.58 5.71 8.26
CA TYR A 26 -8.41 5.82 7.41
C TYR A 26 -8.08 7.27 7.08
N GLU A 27 -9.10 8.10 6.85
CA GLU A 27 -8.86 9.53 6.60
C GLU A 27 -8.17 10.20 7.79
N GLN A 28 -8.58 9.87 9.01
CA GLN A 28 -7.91 10.40 10.20
C GLN A 28 -6.46 9.95 10.26
N MET A 29 -6.19 8.70 9.90
CA MET A 29 -4.83 8.18 9.87
C MET A 29 -3.99 8.92 8.84
N TYR A 30 -4.54 9.16 7.65
CA TYR A 30 -3.81 9.90 6.62
C TYR A 30 -3.44 11.30 7.09
N GLU A 31 -4.35 11.97 7.78
CA GLU A 31 -4.08 13.30 8.30
C GLU A 31 -2.94 13.30 9.31
N LEU A 32 -2.84 12.22 10.10
CA LEU A 32 -1.74 12.08 11.05
C LEU A 32 -0.42 11.75 10.36
N LEU A 33 -0.48 10.98 9.28
CA LEU A 33 0.73 10.53 8.58
C LEU A 33 1.32 11.60 7.67
N ARG A 34 0.50 12.42 7.03
CA ARG A 34 0.99 13.39 6.05
C ARG A 34 2.08 14.31 6.57
N PRO A 35 1.96 14.90 7.76
CA PRO A 35 3.06 15.72 8.26
C PRO A 35 4.31 14.90 8.61
N VAL A 36 4.12 13.63 9.00
CA VAL A 36 5.26 12.77 9.33
C VAL A 36 6.10 12.45 8.10
N VAL A 37 5.44 12.19 6.97
CA VAL A 37 6.14 11.79 5.74
C VAL A 37 6.51 12.97 4.84
N ARG A 38 6.16 14.18 5.22
CA ARG A 38 6.36 15.36 4.38
C ARG A 38 7.80 15.48 3.92
N HIS A 39 7.99 15.53 2.61
CA HIS A 39 9.28 15.66 1.95
C HIS A 39 10.27 14.55 2.25
N LYS A 40 9.79 13.40 2.73
CA LYS A 40 10.66 12.27 3.06
C LYS A 40 10.54 11.16 2.04
N THR A 41 11.60 10.36 1.95
CA THR A 41 11.58 9.10 1.22
C THR A 41 11.10 8.03 2.20
N VAL A 42 10.06 7.31 1.82
CA VAL A 42 9.37 6.39 2.72
C VAL A 42 9.42 4.98 2.15
N LEU A 43 9.65 4.01 3.02
CA LEU A 43 9.52 2.59 2.69
C LEU A 43 8.33 2.04 3.44
N GLU A 44 7.35 1.53 2.71
CA GLU A 44 6.20 0.86 3.32
C GLU A 44 6.27 -0.63 3.08
N LEU A 45 6.19 -1.40 4.15
CA LEU A 45 6.19 -2.86 4.09
C LEU A 45 4.75 -3.35 4.19
N ALA A 46 4.43 -4.42 3.46
CA ALA A 46 3.09 -5.03 3.47
C ALA A 46 2.02 -4.01 3.05
N THR A 47 2.26 -3.32 1.94
CA THR A 47 1.39 -2.24 1.47
C THR A 47 -0.02 -2.71 1.06
N GLY A 48 -0.18 -4.02 0.78
CA GLY A 48 -1.43 -4.55 0.27
C GLY A 48 -1.76 -3.96 -1.09
N THR A 49 -2.96 -3.42 -1.23
CA THR A 49 -3.37 -2.77 -2.48
C THR A 49 -2.94 -1.30 -2.55
N GLY A 50 -2.13 -0.85 -1.62
CA GLY A 50 -1.52 0.46 -1.68
C GLY A 50 -2.41 1.61 -1.22
N VAL A 51 -3.47 1.31 -0.48
CA VAL A 51 -4.44 2.34 -0.08
C VAL A 51 -3.78 3.46 0.71
N ILE A 52 -2.96 3.11 1.70
CA ILE A 52 -2.30 4.11 2.53
C ILE A 52 -1.32 4.92 1.70
N ALA A 53 -0.43 4.24 0.97
CA ALA A 53 0.59 4.91 0.16
C ALA A 53 -0.04 5.87 -0.85
N LYS A 54 -1.10 5.44 -1.52
CA LYS A 54 -1.78 6.27 -2.53
C LYS A 54 -2.35 7.54 -1.92
N ASN A 55 -2.75 7.49 -0.66
CA ASN A 55 -3.41 8.63 -0.02
C ASN A 55 -2.44 9.60 0.66
N ILE A 56 -1.17 9.20 0.85
CA ILE A 56 -0.20 10.07 1.50
C ILE A 56 0.94 10.47 0.57
N VAL A 57 1.00 9.92 -0.64
CA VAL A 57 2.16 10.11 -1.52
C VAL A 57 2.38 11.57 -1.91
N ASN A 58 1.32 12.36 -2.00
CA ASN A 58 1.48 13.76 -2.38
C ASN A 58 2.28 14.56 -1.35
N SER A 59 2.29 14.12 -0.10
CA SER A 59 3.06 14.77 0.96
C SER A 59 4.51 14.32 0.99
N ALA A 60 4.81 13.11 0.52
CA ALA A 60 6.15 12.54 0.58
C ALA A 60 7.00 13.00 -0.60
N ALA A 61 8.31 12.85 -0.47
CA ALA A 61 9.21 13.03 -1.60
C ALA A 61 9.16 11.81 -2.52
N HIS A 62 9.10 10.62 -1.93
CA HIS A 62 9.02 9.37 -2.67
C HIS A 62 8.56 8.26 -1.74
N ILE A 63 7.77 7.32 -2.25
CA ILE A 63 7.37 6.14 -1.49
C ILE A 63 7.70 4.88 -2.28
N GLU A 64 8.45 3.98 -1.64
CA GLU A 64 8.62 2.61 -2.10
C GLU A 64 7.66 1.76 -1.29
N ALA A 65 6.67 1.17 -1.93
CA ALA A 65 5.64 0.38 -1.26
C ALA A 65 5.75 -1.07 -1.72
N THR A 66 5.91 -1.98 -0.78
CA THR A 66 6.20 -3.38 -1.08
C THR A 66 5.20 -4.31 -0.45
N ASP A 67 5.05 -5.48 -1.04
CA ASP A 67 4.26 -6.56 -0.48
C ASP A 67 4.76 -7.88 -1.05
N ALA A 68 4.57 -8.96 -0.29
CA ALA A 68 4.97 -10.28 -0.75
C ALA A 68 4.01 -10.85 -1.78
N SER A 69 2.79 -10.34 -1.85
CA SER A 69 1.77 -10.86 -2.74
C SER A 69 1.82 -10.18 -4.11
N PRO A 70 2.13 -10.92 -5.19
CA PRO A 70 2.08 -10.34 -6.53
C PRO A 70 0.69 -9.82 -6.90
N GLU A 71 -0.37 -10.46 -6.42
CA GLU A 71 -1.73 -10.02 -6.71
C GLU A 71 -2.05 -8.68 -6.06
N MET A 72 -1.62 -8.50 -4.82
CA MET A 72 -1.79 -7.22 -4.14
C MET A 72 -1.05 -6.11 -4.89
N ILE A 73 0.17 -6.37 -5.31
CA ILE A 73 0.97 -5.38 -6.02
C ILE A 73 0.36 -5.08 -7.39
N ALA A 74 -0.13 -6.10 -8.10
CA ALA A 74 -0.81 -5.87 -9.38
C ALA A 74 -2.02 -4.96 -9.20
N GLU A 75 -2.79 -5.21 -8.16
CA GLU A 75 -3.95 -4.37 -7.85
C GLU A 75 -3.52 -2.95 -7.51
N ALA A 76 -2.45 -2.82 -6.72
CA ALA A 76 -1.94 -1.52 -6.32
C ALA A 76 -1.48 -0.70 -7.53
N LYS A 77 -0.84 -1.34 -8.48
CA LYS A 77 -0.32 -0.65 -9.68
C LYS A 77 -1.41 -0.19 -10.63
N ARG A 78 -2.56 -0.83 -10.59
CA ARG A 78 -3.59 -0.65 -11.62
C ARG A 78 -3.98 0.80 -11.84
N ASP A 79 -4.13 1.56 -10.76
CA ASP A 79 -4.57 2.94 -10.87
C ASP A 79 -3.56 3.94 -10.32
N ASN A 80 -2.30 3.50 -10.15
CA ASN A 80 -1.27 4.41 -9.65
C ASN A 80 -0.85 5.38 -10.76
N ARG A 81 -0.98 6.66 -10.49
CA ARG A 81 -0.61 7.71 -11.43
C ARG A 81 0.50 8.61 -10.92
N SER A 82 1.05 8.31 -9.75
CA SER A 82 2.07 9.15 -9.16
C SER A 82 3.46 8.63 -9.50
N ALA A 83 4.31 9.50 -10.03
CA ALA A 83 5.71 9.17 -10.31
C ALA A 83 6.50 9.02 -9.03
N LYS A 84 6.00 9.52 -7.90
CA LYS A 84 6.67 9.42 -6.62
C LYS A 84 6.38 8.12 -5.88
N LEU A 85 5.46 7.32 -6.39
CA LEU A 85 5.01 6.09 -5.73
C LEU A 85 5.38 4.90 -6.58
N HIS A 86 6.19 4.01 -6.04
CA HIS A 86 6.64 2.81 -6.73
C HIS A 86 6.24 1.56 -5.93
N PHE A 87 5.57 0.63 -6.59
CA PHE A 87 5.16 -0.64 -5.99
C PHE A 87 6.03 -1.77 -6.48
N SER A 88 6.45 -2.65 -5.58
CA SER A 88 7.21 -3.84 -5.98
C SER A 88 6.91 -5.02 -5.08
N VAL A 89 7.05 -6.21 -5.66
CA VAL A 89 6.89 -7.45 -4.92
C VAL A 89 8.19 -7.73 -4.19
N GLN A 90 8.13 -7.81 -2.86
CA GLN A 90 9.29 -8.09 -2.03
C GLN A 90 8.86 -9.02 -0.90
N ASP A 91 9.61 -10.11 -0.73
CA ASP A 91 9.37 -11.00 0.41
C ASP A 91 10.38 -10.64 1.49
N MET A 92 9.90 -9.94 2.51
CA MET A 92 10.76 -9.43 3.57
C MET A 92 11.32 -10.53 4.47
N PHE A 93 10.86 -11.75 4.28
CA PHE A 93 11.31 -12.89 5.09
C PHE A 93 12.36 -13.75 4.39
N HIS A 94 12.82 -13.35 3.26
CA HIS A 94 13.88 -14.04 2.55
C HIS A 94 15.25 -13.67 3.04
#